data_57bbce859aaa88576cccc695e7bfe398
#
_entry.id   57bbce859aaa88576cccc695e7bfe398
#
_cell.length_a   1.000
_cell.length_b   1.000
_cell.length_c   1.000
_cell.angle_alpha   90.00
_cell.angle_beta   90.00
_cell.angle_gamma   90.00
#
_symmetry.space_group_name_H-M   'P 1'
#
loop_
_entity.id
_entity.type
_entity.pdbx_description
1 polymer ?
#
loop_
_entity_poly.entity_id
_entity_poly.type
_entity_poly.pdbx_seq_one_letter_code
_entity_poly.pdbx_strand_id
1 'polypeptide(L)'
;MFELNPQCDVTAVIDIGPDNRSAMVIDNFYANPYEVRELALKLPRTENVNFINHHSGLRAAYETEEVRLNLERIFTELLSDEEHWGRPTDMLYIKKNMNLMWFLVDYINEEALTKEPLRLLPFQCYYEHNPSPFQFTVDIFLNDTKECYGGINVWNFAGKTSIVEDIKNMYVDKGKFDIIKDVYESKFTWAREMTFGMKFNRAVILPADLLVSPILNTGKFTDIDRMTQKLFL
;
A
#
# COMPACT_ATOMS: atom_id res chain seq x y z
N MET A 1 -19.59 -9.70 -4.07
CA MET A 1 -18.95 -8.63 -3.29
C MET A 1 -17.64 -8.19 -3.94
N PHE A 2 -16.66 -9.08 -4.13
CA PHE A 2 -15.40 -8.75 -4.79
C PHE A 2 -15.54 -8.92 -6.31
N GLU A 3 -15.93 -7.83 -6.97
CA GLU A 3 -16.08 -7.77 -8.43
C GLU A 3 -15.50 -6.45 -8.91
N LEU A 4 -14.76 -6.50 -10.02
CA LEU A 4 -14.26 -5.30 -10.67
C LEU A 4 -15.44 -4.49 -11.22
N ASN A 5 -15.39 -3.18 -11.03
CA ASN A 5 -16.37 -2.29 -11.64
C ASN A 5 -16.08 -2.22 -13.17
N PRO A 6 -17.02 -2.59 -14.04
CA PRO A 6 -16.82 -2.50 -15.47
C PRO A 6 -16.68 -1.05 -16.00
N GLN A 7 -16.93 -0.08 -15.14
CA GLN A 7 -16.76 1.36 -15.42
C GLN A 7 -15.64 1.96 -14.57
N CYS A 8 -14.64 1.16 -14.17
CA CYS A 8 -13.48 1.70 -13.47
C CYS A 8 -12.62 2.56 -14.42
N ASP A 9 -12.01 3.61 -13.86
CA ASP A 9 -11.12 4.50 -14.59
C ASP A 9 -9.68 4.13 -14.29
N VAL A 10 -8.95 3.65 -15.30
CA VAL A 10 -7.55 3.23 -15.17
C VAL A 10 -6.63 4.34 -15.70
N THR A 11 -5.64 4.71 -14.89
CA THR A 11 -4.59 5.67 -15.24
C THR A 11 -3.23 5.05 -14.96
N ALA A 12 -2.41 4.91 -15.99
CA ALA A 12 -1.00 4.56 -15.83
C ALA A 12 -0.20 5.80 -15.41
N VAL A 13 0.74 5.62 -14.51
CA VAL A 13 1.73 6.62 -14.10
C VAL A 13 3.10 6.03 -14.38
N ILE A 14 3.90 6.71 -15.16
CA ILE A 14 5.24 6.27 -15.58
C ILE A 14 6.31 7.17 -14.97
N ASP A 15 7.57 6.74 -15.06
CA ASP A 15 8.75 7.53 -14.65
C ASP A 15 8.77 7.82 -13.13
N ILE A 16 8.46 6.82 -12.30
CA ILE A 16 8.55 6.92 -10.84
C ILE A 16 9.93 6.50 -10.38
N GLY A 17 10.61 7.41 -9.70
CA GLY A 17 11.94 7.17 -9.15
C GLY A 17 13.04 7.03 -10.20
N PRO A 18 14.29 6.72 -9.77
CA PRO A 18 15.46 6.71 -10.64
C PRO A 18 15.44 5.59 -11.69
N ASP A 19 14.65 4.54 -11.46
CA ASP A 19 14.57 3.39 -12.35
C ASP A 19 13.39 3.46 -13.32
N ASN A 20 12.73 4.62 -13.43
CA ASN A 20 11.57 4.85 -14.31
C ASN A 20 10.49 3.78 -14.13
N ARG A 21 10.12 3.48 -12.89
CA ARG A 21 9.10 2.48 -12.57
C ARG A 21 7.72 2.99 -12.94
N SER A 22 6.79 2.07 -13.14
CA SER A 22 5.40 2.41 -13.46
C SER A 22 4.46 2.02 -12.33
N ALA A 23 3.41 2.81 -12.16
CA ALA A 23 2.30 2.53 -11.26
C ALA A 23 0.98 2.62 -12.00
N MET A 24 -0.06 2.03 -11.42
CA MET A 24 -1.42 2.16 -11.94
C MET A 24 -2.35 2.66 -10.85
N VAL A 25 -3.18 3.63 -11.20
CA VAL A 25 -4.26 4.14 -10.36
C VAL A 25 -5.58 3.75 -11.01
N ILE A 26 -6.45 3.12 -10.23
CA ILE A 26 -7.77 2.68 -10.69
C ILE A 26 -8.82 3.30 -9.79
N ASP A 27 -9.58 4.25 -10.33
CA ASP A 27 -10.73 4.81 -9.64
C ASP A 27 -11.97 3.94 -9.85
N ASN A 28 -12.87 3.94 -8.86
CA ASN A 28 -14.09 3.12 -8.88
C ASN A 28 -13.78 1.62 -9.02
N PHE A 29 -12.79 1.11 -8.31
CA PHE A 29 -12.25 -0.23 -8.46
C PHE A 29 -13.30 -1.34 -8.27
N TYR A 30 -13.97 -1.39 -7.11
CA TYR A 30 -15.01 -2.38 -6.86
C TYR A 30 -16.38 -1.92 -7.37
N ALA A 31 -17.17 -2.85 -7.90
CA ALA A 31 -18.57 -2.60 -8.28
C ALA A 31 -19.45 -2.31 -7.05
N ASN A 32 -19.18 -2.99 -5.93
CA ASN A 32 -19.93 -2.85 -4.67
C ASN A 32 -19.01 -2.45 -3.50
N PRO A 33 -18.40 -1.25 -3.51
CA PRO A 33 -17.36 -0.86 -2.57
C PRO A 33 -17.85 -0.74 -1.12
N TYR A 34 -19.11 -0.40 -0.91
CA TYR A 34 -19.68 -0.32 0.44
C TYR A 34 -19.82 -1.69 1.10
N GLU A 35 -20.13 -2.75 0.35
CA GLU A 35 -20.15 -4.11 0.89
C GLU A 35 -18.75 -4.55 1.34
N VAL A 36 -17.72 -4.21 0.56
CA VAL A 36 -16.32 -4.48 0.90
C VAL A 36 -15.90 -3.70 2.16
N ARG A 37 -16.29 -2.43 2.24
CA ARG A 37 -16.06 -1.59 3.43
C ARG A 37 -16.76 -2.15 4.68
N GLU A 38 -18.02 -2.56 4.56
CA GLU A 38 -18.79 -3.14 5.66
C GLU A 38 -18.17 -4.47 6.16
N LEU A 39 -17.64 -5.27 5.26
CA LEU A 39 -16.86 -6.45 5.66
C LEU A 39 -15.63 -6.02 6.47
N ALA A 40 -14.83 -5.08 5.95
CA ALA A 40 -13.65 -4.58 6.66
C ALA A 40 -13.98 -4.09 8.08
N LEU A 41 -15.06 -3.33 8.24
CA LEU A 41 -15.48 -2.81 9.55
C LEU A 41 -15.88 -3.91 10.55
N LYS A 42 -16.31 -5.06 10.09
CA LYS A 42 -16.77 -6.20 10.95
C LYS A 42 -15.65 -7.18 11.32
N LEU A 43 -14.51 -7.12 10.63
CA LEU A 43 -13.43 -8.06 10.90
C LEU A 43 -12.75 -7.79 12.25
N PRO A 44 -12.36 -8.83 12.98
CA PRO A 44 -11.57 -8.69 14.19
C PRO A 44 -10.19 -8.12 13.84
N ARG A 45 -9.79 -7.07 14.55
CA ARG A 45 -8.51 -6.39 14.37
C ARG A 45 -7.47 -6.97 15.33
N THR A 46 -6.25 -7.14 14.86
CA THR A 46 -5.14 -7.68 15.67
C THR A 46 -3.84 -6.93 15.37
N GLU A 47 -3.00 -6.80 16.39
CA GLU A 47 -1.64 -6.26 16.25
C GLU A 47 -0.66 -7.31 15.69
N ASN A 48 -1.00 -8.61 15.78
CA ASN A 48 -0.09 -9.74 15.55
C ASN A 48 -0.32 -10.46 14.24
N VAL A 49 -0.55 -9.78 13.14
CA VAL A 49 -0.52 -10.46 11.85
C VAL A 49 0.91 -10.45 11.32
N ASN A 50 1.65 -11.53 11.57
CA ASN A 50 3.06 -11.74 11.20
C ASN A 50 3.33 -11.83 9.69
N PHE A 51 2.58 -11.15 8.85
CA PHE A 51 2.70 -11.35 7.42
C PHE A 51 3.78 -10.51 6.75
N ILE A 52 4.01 -9.32 7.24
CA ILE A 52 5.08 -8.45 6.71
C ILE A 52 5.49 -7.53 7.87
N ASN A 53 6.74 -7.53 8.22
CA ASN A 53 7.30 -6.87 9.39
C ASN A 53 7.12 -5.34 9.48
N HIS A 54 6.40 -4.69 8.55
CA HIS A 54 6.39 -3.25 8.40
C HIS A 54 5.01 -2.65 8.12
N HIS A 55 3.96 -3.10 8.78
CA HIS A 55 2.71 -2.36 8.73
C HIS A 55 2.54 -1.46 9.95
N SER A 56 1.94 -0.31 9.76
CA SER A 56 1.60 0.62 10.84
C SER A 56 0.15 0.40 11.26
N GLY A 57 -0.10 0.05 12.52
CA GLY A 57 -1.45 -0.06 13.07
C GLY A 57 -1.96 -1.48 13.25
N LEU A 58 -3.28 -1.61 13.34
CA LEU A 58 -3.99 -2.88 13.44
C LEU A 58 -4.24 -3.48 12.07
N ARG A 59 -4.39 -4.78 12.01
CA ARG A 59 -4.68 -5.51 10.78
C ARG A 59 -5.84 -6.48 10.98
N ALA A 60 -6.66 -6.66 9.96
CA ALA A 60 -7.64 -7.73 9.88
C ALA A 60 -7.45 -8.51 8.60
N ALA A 61 -7.72 -9.81 8.64
CA ALA A 61 -7.66 -10.70 7.49
C ALA A 61 -8.96 -11.49 7.35
N TYR A 62 -9.39 -11.70 6.10
CA TYR A 62 -10.49 -12.59 5.76
C TYR A 62 -10.07 -13.49 4.62
N GLU A 63 -9.89 -14.76 4.94
CA GLU A 63 -9.31 -15.77 4.08
C GLU A 63 -10.36 -16.80 3.73
N THR A 64 -10.88 -16.74 2.52
CA THR A 64 -11.70 -17.82 1.94
C THR A 64 -11.24 -18.07 0.51
N GLU A 65 -11.40 -19.29 0.06
CA GLU A 65 -11.07 -19.69 -1.31
C GLU A 65 -11.85 -18.84 -2.34
N GLU A 66 -13.11 -18.54 -2.04
CA GLU A 66 -13.94 -17.68 -2.89
C GLU A 66 -13.36 -16.28 -3.05
N VAL A 67 -12.92 -15.66 -1.94
CA VAL A 67 -12.29 -14.33 -1.97
C VAL A 67 -11.02 -14.36 -2.78
N ARG A 68 -10.17 -15.37 -2.56
CA ARG A 68 -8.93 -15.54 -3.30
C ARG A 68 -9.17 -15.65 -4.80
N LEU A 69 -10.09 -16.52 -5.22
CA LEU A 69 -10.42 -16.73 -6.63
C LEU A 69 -11.02 -15.47 -7.29
N ASN A 70 -11.85 -14.72 -6.57
CA ASN A 70 -12.43 -13.48 -7.10
C ASN A 70 -11.37 -12.39 -7.28
N LEU A 71 -10.47 -12.21 -6.31
CA LEU A 71 -9.36 -11.26 -6.43
C LEU A 71 -8.39 -11.65 -7.55
N GLU A 72 -8.04 -12.95 -7.63
CA GLU A 72 -7.20 -13.48 -8.70
C GLU A 72 -7.79 -13.19 -10.09
N ARG A 73 -9.10 -13.37 -10.25
CA ARG A 73 -9.78 -13.05 -11.51
C ARG A 73 -9.69 -11.56 -11.86
N ILE A 74 -9.98 -10.67 -10.88
CA ILE A 74 -9.91 -9.23 -11.09
C ILE A 74 -8.52 -8.82 -11.59
N PHE A 75 -7.46 -9.28 -10.90
CA PHE A 75 -6.11 -8.89 -11.27
C PHE A 75 -5.62 -9.57 -12.54
N THR A 76 -6.09 -10.79 -12.84
CA THR A 76 -5.82 -11.42 -14.13
C THR A 76 -6.42 -10.61 -15.28
N GLU A 77 -7.65 -10.12 -15.14
CA GLU A 77 -8.30 -9.28 -16.13
C GLU A 77 -7.57 -7.94 -16.31
N LEU A 78 -7.30 -7.24 -15.21
CA LEU A 78 -6.59 -5.95 -15.23
C LEU A 78 -5.20 -6.04 -15.82
N LEU A 79 -4.43 -7.04 -15.42
CA LEU A 79 -3.04 -7.17 -15.82
C LEU A 79 -2.86 -7.86 -17.18
N SER A 80 -3.93 -8.41 -17.76
CA SER A 80 -3.92 -8.89 -19.15
C SER A 80 -3.99 -7.76 -20.19
N ASP A 81 -4.25 -6.54 -19.76
CA ASP A 81 -4.28 -5.36 -20.64
C ASP A 81 -2.84 -4.85 -20.86
N GLU A 82 -2.23 -5.34 -21.96
CA GLU A 82 -0.85 -5.00 -22.36
C GLU A 82 -0.67 -3.50 -22.64
N GLU A 83 -1.73 -2.79 -22.97
CA GLU A 83 -1.71 -1.37 -23.32
C GLU A 83 -1.35 -0.48 -22.12
N HIS A 84 -1.71 -0.91 -20.88
CA HIS A 84 -1.48 -0.15 -19.66
C HIS A 84 -0.10 -0.38 -19.04
N TRP A 85 0.48 -1.58 -19.15
CA TRP A 85 1.73 -1.92 -18.46
C TRP A 85 2.98 -1.93 -19.30
N GLY A 86 2.86 -1.97 -20.62
CA GLY A 86 3.98 -1.88 -21.57
C GLY A 86 5.06 -2.96 -21.50
N ARG A 87 4.92 -4.00 -20.62
CA ARG A 87 5.88 -5.09 -20.46
C ARG A 87 5.20 -6.43 -20.20
N PRO A 88 5.06 -7.29 -21.21
CA PRO A 88 4.42 -8.61 -21.08
C PRO A 88 5.14 -9.58 -20.11
N THR A 89 6.44 -9.40 -19.88
CA THR A 89 7.26 -10.30 -19.06
C THR A 89 6.91 -10.26 -17.58
N ASP A 90 6.45 -9.14 -17.06
CA ASP A 90 6.10 -8.99 -15.63
C ASP A 90 4.79 -9.74 -15.29
N MET A 91 3.93 -9.95 -16.27
CA MET A 91 2.63 -10.60 -16.11
C MET A 91 2.71 -12.12 -15.89
N LEU A 92 3.71 -12.79 -16.49
CA LEU A 92 3.89 -14.24 -16.30
C LEU A 92 4.27 -14.60 -14.86
N TYR A 93 4.90 -13.65 -14.15
CA TYR A 93 5.32 -13.84 -12.77
C TYR A 93 4.15 -13.68 -11.79
N ILE A 94 3.26 -12.74 -12.04
CA ILE A 94 2.06 -12.51 -11.21
C ILE A 94 1.20 -13.78 -11.13
N LYS A 95 0.99 -14.47 -12.25
CA LYS A 95 0.22 -15.73 -12.29
C LYS A 95 0.76 -16.85 -11.40
N LYS A 96 2.06 -16.86 -11.08
CA LYS A 96 2.67 -17.89 -10.24
C LYS A 96 2.52 -17.64 -8.75
N ASN A 97 2.30 -16.41 -8.33
CA ASN A 97 2.37 -15.99 -6.92
C ASN A 97 1.04 -15.47 -6.35
N MET A 98 -0.05 -15.58 -7.10
CA MET A 98 -1.39 -15.15 -6.66
C MET A 98 -1.94 -15.92 -5.42
N ASN A 99 -1.20 -16.90 -4.90
CA ASN A 99 -1.54 -17.63 -3.67
C ASN A 99 -1.58 -16.76 -2.38
N LEU A 100 -1.20 -15.49 -2.49
CA LEU A 100 -1.15 -14.55 -1.36
C LEU A 100 -2.21 -13.45 -1.44
N MET A 101 -3.21 -13.62 -2.30
CA MET A 101 -4.34 -12.72 -2.39
C MET A 101 -5.38 -13.02 -1.31
N TRP A 102 -5.20 -12.41 -0.15
CA TRP A 102 -6.18 -12.40 0.93
C TRP A 102 -6.85 -11.03 1.02
N PHE A 103 -8.05 -11.00 1.57
CA PHE A 103 -8.63 -9.74 1.96
C PHE A 103 -7.98 -9.29 3.27
N LEU A 104 -6.92 -8.51 3.13
CA LEU A 104 -6.13 -7.98 4.23
C LEU A 104 -6.37 -6.48 4.35
N VAL A 105 -6.74 -5.99 5.52
CA VAL A 105 -7.02 -4.58 5.75
C VAL A 105 -6.13 -4.03 6.86
N ASP A 106 -5.42 -2.96 6.56
CA ASP A 106 -4.64 -2.19 7.53
C ASP A 106 -5.47 -1.03 8.06
N TYR A 107 -5.46 -0.86 9.38
CA TYR A 107 -6.10 0.23 10.12
C TYR A 107 -5.03 1.06 10.81
N ILE A 108 -4.86 2.29 10.40
CA ILE A 108 -3.82 3.18 10.89
C ILE A 108 -4.46 4.45 11.42
N ASN A 109 -4.06 4.87 12.63
CA ASN A 109 -4.44 6.15 13.21
C ASN A 109 -3.24 6.88 13.82
N GLU A 110 -3.45 8.11 14.26
CA GLU A 110 -2.38 8.95 14.82
C GLU A 110 -1.82 8.40 16.13
N GLU A 111 -2.64 7.73 16.94
CA GLU A 111 -2.21 7.12 18.19
C GLU A 111 -1.21 5.99 17.95
N ALA A 112 -1.49 5.10 16.98
CA ALA A 112 -0.61 4.01 16.63
C ALA A 112 0.77 4.52 16.17
N LEU A 113 0.81 5.59 15.36
CA LEU A 113 2.06 6.21 14.93
C LEU A 113 2.79 6.96 16.05
N THR A 114 2.09 7.41 17.07
CA THR A 114 2.72 8.05 18.22
C THR A 114 3.41 7.02 19.10
N LYS A 115 2.81 5.83 19.26
CA LYS A 115 3.39 4.73 20.03
C LYS A 115 4.60 4.10 19.33
N GLU A 116 4.57 4.03 18.00
CA GLU A 116 5.62 3.38 17.20
C GLU A 116 6.12 4.31 16.09
N PRO A 117 6.99 5.28 16.43
CA PRO A 117 7.44 6.32 15.49
C PRO A 117 8.15 5.78 14.24
N LEU A 118 8.84 4.64 14.34
CA LEU A 118 9.52 4.01 13.20
C LEU A 118 8.56 3.61 12.08
N ARG A 119 7.28 3.48 12.37
CA ARG A 119 6.24 3.22 11.36
C ARG A 119 5.97 4.40 10.42
N LEU A 120 6.53 5.58 10.72
CA LEU A 120 6.52 6.74 9.84
C LEU A 120 7.58 6.68 8.74
N LEU A 121 8.59 5.82 8.90
CA LEU A 121 9.62 5.68 7.88
C LEU A 121 9.05 5.09 6.60
N PRO A 122 9.52 5.56 5.44
CA PRO A 122 9.27 4.87 4.19
C PRO A 122 9.81 3.43 4.24
N PHE A 123 9.06 2.50 3.72
CA PHE A 123 9.41 1.08 3.69
C PHE A 123 9.15 0.48 2.30
N GLN A 124 9.86 -0.58 2.00
CA GLN A 124 9.58 -1.44 0.85
C GLN A 124 8.67 -2.58 1.30
N CYS A 125 7.68 -2.92 0.51
CA CYS A 125 6.85 -4.10 0.74
C CYS A 125 7.57 -5.40 0.34
N TYR A 126 8.85 -5.46 0.59
CA TYR A 126 9.82 -6.44 0.12
C TYR A 126 10.33 -7.29 1.29
N TYR A 127 10.49 -8.58 1.09
CA TYR A 127 11.00 -9.50 2.11
C TYR A 127 12.53 -9.60 2.00
N GLU A 128 13.27 -9.16 3.04
CA GLU A 128 14.74 -8.99 3.02
C GLU A 128 15.58 -10.27 2.82
N HIS A 129 14.99 -11.45 3.02
CA HIS A 129 15.78 -12.71 3.05
C HIS A 129 15.41 -13.72 1.96
N ASN A 130 14.48 -13.37 1.08
CA ASN A 130 14.16 -14.16 -0.11
C ASN A 130 13.82 -13.17 -1.23
N PRO A 131 14.22 -13.44 -2.49
CA PRO A 131 13.67 -12.64 -3.58
C PRO A 131 12.16 -12.62 -3.39
N SER A 132 11.62 -11.43 -3.21
CA SER A 132 10.18 -11.27 -2.90
C SER A 132 9.39 -12.07 -3.92
N PRO A 133 8.46 -12.92 -3.47
CA PRO A 133 7.55 -13.56 -4.41
C PRO A 133 6.63 -12.53 -5.07
N PHE A 134 6.60 -11.28 -4.57
CA PHE A 134 5.74 -10.23 -5.08
C PHE A 134 6.53 -9.22 -5.89
N GLN A 135 5.95 -8.83 -7.00
CA GLN A 135 6.48 -7.73 -7.81
C GLN A 135 5.71 -6.42 -7.59
N PHE A 136 4.47 -6.53 -7.16
CA PHE A 136 3.60 -5.38 -6.95
C PHE A 136 2.88 -5.46 -5.61
N THR A 137 2.55 -4.29 -5.09
CA THR A 137 1.61 -4.11 -3.99
C THR A 137 0.40 -3.33 -4.47
N VAL A 138 -0.75 -3.64 -3.91
CA VAL A 138 -1.99 -2.91 -4.18
C VAL A 138 -2.53 -2.34 -2.89
N ASP A 139 -2.83 -1.07 -2.91
CA ASP A 139 -3.50 -0.34 -1.85
C ASP A 139 -4.88 0.10 -2.33
N ILE A 140 -5.97 -0.43 -1.73
CA ILE A 140 -7.34 -0.03 -2.04
C ILE A 140 -7.91 0.73 -0.85
N PHE A 141 -8.30 1.99 -1.05
CA PHE A 141 -8.80 2.84 0.03
C PHE A 141 -10.28 2.57 0.31
N LEU A 142 -10.59 2.24 1.57
CA LEU A 142 -11.92 1.84 2.02
C LEU A 142 -12.61 2.88 2.93
N ASN A 143 -11.97 4.00 3.25
CA ASN A 143 -12.62 5.08 3.97
C ASN A 143 -13.69 5.74 3.10
N ASP A 144 -14.80 6.15 3.73
CA ASP A 144 -15.83 6.95 3.04
C ASP A 144 -15.22 8.22 2.42
N THR A 145 -15.86 8.74 1.38
CA THR A 145 -15.39 9.93 0.67
C THR A 145 -15.10 11.12 1.60
N LYS A 146 -15.88 11.27 2.67
CA LYS A 146 -15.70 12.34 3.68
C LYS A 146 -14.51 12.11 4.61
N GLU A 147 -13.95 10.91 4.61
CA GLU A 147 -12.84 10.47 5.47
C GLU A 147 -11.53 10.30 4.68
N CYS A 148 -11.52 10.60 3.39
CA CYS A 148 -10.36 10.45 2.52
C CYS A 148 -9.38 11.62 2.65
N TYR A 149 -8.60 11.64 3.73
CA TYR A 149 -7.65 12.72 4.04
C TYR A 149 -6.18 12.34 3.89
N GLY A 150 -5.87 11.20 3.32
CA GLY A 150 -4.53 10.66 3.27
C GLY A 150 -4.09 10.23 1.88
N GLY A 151 -3.33 9.15 1.84
CA GLY A 151 -2.81 8.57 0.62
C GLY A 151 -1.53 7.79 0.84
N ILE A 152 -0.70 7.74 -0.20
CA ILE A 152 0.60 7.09 -0.20
C ILE A 152 1.62 8.05 -0.80
N ASN A 153 2.76 8.23 -0.13
CA ASN A 153 3.94 8.85 -0.72
C ASN A 153 4.90 7.78 -1.23
N VAL A 154 5.51 8.04 -2.37
CA VAL A 154 6.68 7.32 -2.87
C VAL A 154 7.90 8.18 -2.66
N TRP A 155 8.99 7.56 -2.21
CA TRP A 155 10.20 8.23 -1.79
C TRP A 155 11.43 7.72 -2.51
N ASN A 156 12.39 8.61 -2.70
CA ASN A 156 13.76 8.30 -3.03
C ASN A 156 14.64 8.59 -1.82
N PHE A 157 15.56 7.68 -1.51
CA PHE A 157 16.49 7.81 -0.41
C PHE A 157 17.88 8.14 -0.93
N ALA A 158 18.40 9.29 -0.56
CA ALA A 158 19.73 9.77 -0.99
C ALA A 158 20.90 9.10 -0.23
N GLY A 159 20.61 8.20 0.72
CA GLY A 159 21.60 7.44 1.48
C GLY A 159 22.32 6.38 0.64
N LYS A 160 23.42 5.86 1.18
CA LYS A 160 24.23 4.83 0.52
C LYS A 160 23.64 3.42 0.56
N THR A 161 22.57 3.22 1.31
CA THR A 161 21.94 1.92 1.51
C THR A 161 20.50 1.96 1.02
N SER A 162 20.10 0.91 0.31
CA SER A 162 18.70 0.67 -0.08
C SER A 162 18.01 -0.33 0.85
N ILE A 163 18.73 -0.85 1.85
CA ILE A 163 18.22 -1.89 2.75
C ILE A 163 17.41 -1.22 3.85
N VAL A 164 16.14 -1.58 3.94
CA VAL A 164 15.17 -1.03 4.91
C VAL A 164 15.65 -1.18 6.36
N GLU A 165 16.33 -2.27 6.69
CA GLU A 165 16.86 -2.50 8.04
C GLU A 165 17.96 -1.50 8.40
N ASP A 166 18.87 -1.19 7.48
CA ASP A 166 19.89 -0.17 7.70
C ASP A 166 19.27 1.21 7.90
N ILE A 167 18.21 1.52 7.12
CA ILE A 167 17.45 2.76 7.29
C ILE A 167 16.81 2.80 8.67
N LYS A 168 16.18 1.72 9.13
CA LYS A 168 15.60 1.65 10.48
C LYS A 168 16.64 1.87 11.56
N ASN A 169 17.80 1.24 11.44
CA ASN A 169 18.89 1.38 12.42
C ASN A 169 19.37 2.83 12.55
N MET A 170 19.28 3.63 11.48
CA MET A 170 19.58 5.07 11.54
C MET A 170 18.57 5.86 12.39
N TYR A 171 17.38 5.33 12.62
CA TYR A 171 16.27 6.01 13.29
C TYR A 171 15.83 5.36 14.60
N VAL A 172 16.45 4.25 15.04
CA VAL A 172 16.01 3.48 16.20
C VAL A 172 15.90 4.30 17.48
N ASP A 173 16.80 5.27 17.64
CA ASP A 173 16.85 6.17 18.81
C ASP A 173 16.14 7.51 18.59
N LYS A 174 15.50 7.71 17.44
CA LYS A 174 14.83 8.97 17.10
C LYS A 174 13.34 8.92 17.50
N GLY A 175 12.88 10.01 18.10
CA GLY A 175 11.46 10.20 18.39
C GLY A 175 10.63 10.56 17.16
N LYS A 176 9.29 10.48 17.29
CA LYS A 176 8.33 10.83 16.22
C LYS A 176 8.64 12.18 15.56
N PHE A 177 8.99 13.18 16.37
CA PHE A 177 9.26 14.55 15.90
C PHE A 177 10.49 14.61 15.00
N ASP A 178 11.56 13.92 15.38
CA ASP A 178 12.80 13.88 14.62
C ASP A 178 12.61 13.14 13.29
N ILE A 179 11.85 12.06 13.30
CA ILE A 179 11.51 11.30 12.09
C ILE A 179 10.68 12.16 11.13
N ILE A 180 9.64 12.84 11.63
CA ILE A 180 8.82 13.74 10.81
C ILE A 180 9.69 14.84 10.20
N LYS A 181 10.52 15.48 10.98
CA LYS A 181 11.41 16.55 10.51
C LYS A 181 12.37 16.05 9.43
N ASP A 182 12.97 14.89 9.61
CA ASP A 182 13.95 14.36 8.67
C ASP A 182 13.32 13.80 7.40
N VAL A 183 12.26 13.00 7.54
CA VAL A 183 11.60 12.34 6.38
C VAL A 183 10.71 13.30 5.62
N TYR A 184 9.86 14.08 6.29
CA TYR A 184 8.79 14.83 5.64
C TYR A 184 9.09 16.29 5.40
N GLU A 185 10.02 16.87 6.15
CA GLU A 185 10.38 18.31 6.05
C GLU A 185 11.77 18.52 5.44
N SER A 186 12.71 17.60 5.66
CA SER A 186 14.07 17.68 5.12
C SER A 186 14.10 17.17 3.68
N LYS A 187 14.75 17.94 2.79
CA LYS A 187 14.93 17.53 1.39
C LYS A 187 16.29 16.89 1.12
N PHE A 188 17.09 16.64 2.16
CA PHE A 188 18.47 16.19 2.00
C PHE A 188 18.60 14.67 1.96
N THR A 189 17.87 13.98 2.82
CA THR A 189 17.97 12.52 2.98
C THR A 189 16.86 11.81 2.21
N TRP A 190 15.67 12.42 2.20
CA TRP A 190 14.48 11.87 1.57
C TRP A 190 13.93 12.84 0.54
N ALA A 191 13.75 12.37 -0.69
CA ALA A 191 13.04 13.11 -1.73
C ALA A 191 11.70 12.42 -2.00
N ARG A 192 10.61 13.18 -1.86
CA ARG A 192 9.28 12.69 -2.24
C ARG A 192 9.14 12.77 -3.76
N GLU A 193 9.07 11.61 -4.40
CA GLU A 193 8.96 11.50 -5.86
C GLU A 193 7.51 11.65 -6.33
N MET A 194 6.58 10.98 -5.64
CA MET A 194 5.18 10.93 -6.05
C MET A 194 4.25 10.87 -4.84
N THR A 195 3.04 11.33 -5.03
CA THR A 195 1.95 11.23 -4.05
C THR A 195 0.69 10.71 -4.72
N PHE A 196 0.14 9.62 -4.20
CA PHE A 196 -1.15 9.10 -4.59
C PHE A 196 -2.19 9.46 -3.52
N GLY A 197 -3.07 10.40 -3.86
CA GLY A 197 -4.12 10.86 -2.94
C GLY A 197 -5.16 9.78 -2.68
N MET A 198 -5.62 9.73 -1.43
CA MET A 198 -6.68 8.83 -1.00
C MET A 198 -8.03 9.25 -1.63
N LYS A 199 -8.76 8.28 -2.16
CA LYS A 199 -10.12 8.41 -2.64
C LYS A 199 -10.86 7.11 -2.37
N PHE A 200 -12.09 7.17 -1.90
CA PHE A 200 -12.88 5.97 -1.67
C PHE A 200 -12.94 5.09 -2.92
N ASN A 201 -12.71 3.80 -2.75
CA ASN A 201 -12.71 2.82 -3.84
C ASN A 201 -11.64 3.06 -4.93
N ARG A 202 -10.55 3.73 -4.59
CA ARG A 202 -9.37 3.85 -5.44
C ARG A 202 -8.39 2.75 -5.11
N ALA A 203 -7.92 2.03 -6.11
CA ALA A 203 -6.77 1.14 -6.02
C ALA A 203 -5.52 1.85 -6.57
N VAL A 204 -4.39 1.65 -5.90
CA VAL A 204 -3.06 2.08 -6.35
C VAL A 204 -2.18 0.85 -6.40
N ILE A 205 -1.67 0.51 -7.58
CA ILE A 205 -0.78 -0.62 -7.80
C ILE A 205 0.62 -0.07 -7.97
N LEU A 206 1.56 -0.52 -7.15
CA LEU A 206 2.94 -0.05 -7.10
C LEU A 206 3.91 -1.22 -7.17
N PRO A 207 5.07 -1.07 -7.82
CA PRO A 207 6.18 -2.00 -7.66
C PRO A 207 6.55 -2.17 -6.18
N ALA A 208 6.74 -3.42 -5.76
CA ALA A 208 6.97 -3.75 -4.35
C ALA A 208 8.31 -3.25 -3.81
N ASP A 209 9.25 -2.95 -4.69
CA ASP A 209 10.57 -2.42 -4.38
C ASP A 209 10.63 -0.90 -4.18
N LEU A 210 9.53 -0.19 -4.40
CA LEU A 210 9.47 1.23 -4.10
C LEU A 210 9.41 1.49 -2.59
N LEU A 211 10.10 2.53 -2.16
CA LEU A 211 9.99 3.04 -0.78
C LEU A 211 8.69 3.85 -0.65
N VAL A 212 7.78 3.37 0.17
CA VAL A 212 6.45 3.98 0.35
C VAL A 212 6.15 4.27 1.80
N SER A 213 5.36 5.30 2.05
CA SER A 213 4.79 5.57 3.37
C SER A 213 3.32 5.99 3.27
N PRO A 214 2.50 5.67 4.28
CA PRO A 214 1.15 6.22 4.36
C PRO A 214 1.20 7.73 4.63
N ILE A 215 0.22 8.46 4.10
CA ILE A 215 -0.02 9.86 4.45
C ILE A 215 -1.12 9.87 5.50
N LEU A 216 -0.83 10.47 6.64
CA LEU A 216 -1.79 10.76 7.70
C LEU A 216 -1.79 12.26 7.96
N ASN A 217 -2.81 12.95 7.47
CA ASN A 217 -2.96 14.37 7.74
C ASN A 217 -3.27 14.58 9.23
N THR A 218 -2.48 15.40 9.88
CA THR A 218 -2.59 15.70 11.31
C THR A 218 -4.01 16.13 11.69
N GLY A 219 -4.56 15.51 12.73
CA GLY A 219 -5.90 15.78 13.28
C GLY A 219 -7.05 15.18 12.46
N LYS A 220 -6.78 14.34 11.46
CA LYS A 220 -7.82 13.73 10.62
C LYS A 220 -8.08 12.26 10.94
N PHE A 221 -7.11 11.57 11.50
CA PHE A 221 -7.20 10.17 11.89
C PHE A 221 -7.01 9.97 13.41
N THR A 222 -7.61 10.86 14.20
CA THR A 222 -7.64 10.77 15.68
C THR A 222 -8.71 9.81 16.15
N ASP A 223 -9.93 9.93 15.62
CA ASP A 223 -11.11 9.17 16.04
C ASP A 223 -11.56 8.13 15.02
N ILE A 224 -10.97 8.14 13.85
CA ILE A 224 -11.21 7.20 12.76
C ILE A 224 -9.89 6.59 12.29
N ASP A 225 -9.93 5.34 11.86
CA ASP A 225 -8.78 4.72 11.23
C ASP A 225 -8.75 5.02 9.73
N ARG A 226 -7.56 5.25 9.19
CA ARG A 226 -7.32 5.08 7.76
C ARG A 226 -7.38 3.60 7.45
N MET A 227 -8.32 3.20 6.62
CA MET A 227 -8.54 1.81 6.19
C MET A 227 -8.00 1.60 4.79
N THR A 228 -7.08 0.65 4.64
CA THR A 228 -6.52 0.30 3.35
C THR A 228 -6.47 -1.21 3.20
N GLN A 229 -7.17 -1.73 2.21
CA GLN A 229 -6.96 -3.12 1.80
C GLN A 229 -5.61 -3.24 1.11
N LYS A 230 -4.84 -4.23 1.53
CA LYS A 230 -3.51 -4.54 0.98
C LYS A 230 -3.55 -5.85 0.23
N LEU A 231 -2.93 -5.88 -0.94
CA LEU A 231 -2.71 -7.10 -1.70
C LEU A 231 -1.27 -7.13 -2.18
N PHE A 232 -0.75 -8.33 -2.39
CA PHE A 232 0.61 -8.57 -2.83
C PHE A 232 0.55 -9.49 -4.06
N LEU A 233 1.09 -9.00 -5.20
CA LEU A 233 1.04 -9.63 -6.51
C LEU A 233 2.41 -10.05 -7.01
#